data_ba802229c7c947cf17828b8736928f34
#
_entry.id   ba802229c7c947cf17828b8736928f34
#
_cell.length_a   1.000
_cell.length_b   1.000
_cell.length_c   1.000
_cell.angle_alpha   90.00
_cell.angle_beta   90.00
_cell.angle_gamma   90.00
#
_symmetry.space_group_name_H-M   'P 1'
#
loop_
_entity.id
_entity.type
_entity.pdbx_description
1 polymer ?
#
loop_
_entity_poly.entity_id
_entity_poly.type
_entity_poly.pdbx_seq_one_letter_code
_entity_poly.pdbx_strand_id
1 'polypeptide(L)'
;MKKILMILAAILALGSLTAKAQMRSGVDTLNLDQVKYRITYDAKQVNDTTQIPYIYRKAQMRLDIGSNITHFYNQSKEQWKQQVLQMFLTGGVIDLRKAEPVKCMDFEFLKNYPKNGQTLFQESWAMRTYHCIEKDETPDWQLIPDSAATIIGYHCQLAKTNF
;
A
#
# COMPACT_ATOMS: atom_id res chain seq x y z
N MET A 1 21.11 14.78 53.61
CA MET A 1 20.56 13.51 53.04
C MET A 1 19.19 13.67 52.38
N LYS A 2 18.22 14.40 52.96
CA LYS A 2 16.89 14.58 52.36
C LYS A 2 16.88 15.29 50.96
N LYS A 3 17.79 16.27 50.75
CA LYS A 3 17.89 16.99 49.47
C LYS A 3 18.44 16.15 48.31
N ILE A 4 19.33 15.20 48.58
CA ILE A 4 19.90 14.29 47.57
C ILE A 4 18.85 13.26 47.15
N LEU A 5 18.00 12.83 48.08
CA LEU A 5 16.92 11.89 47.80
C LEU A 5 15.85 12.51 46.87
N MET A 6 15.55 13.81 47.03
CA MET A 6 14.61 14.52 46.15
C MET A 6 15.14 14.69 44.73
N ILE A 7 16.45 14.92 44.56
CA ILE A 7 17.05 15.04 43.22
C ILE A 7 17.05 13.70 42.51
N LEU A 8 17.30 12.58 43.21
CA LEU A 8 17.25 11.23 42.63
C LEU A 8 15.83 10.85 42.22
N ALA A 9 14.82 11.24 43.02
CA ALA A 9 13.41 11.00 42.65
C ALA A 9 12.96 11.83 41.42
N ALA A 10 13.47 13.05 41.26
CA ALA A 10 13.20 13.88 40.09
C ALA A 10 13.83 13.33 38.80
N ILE A 11 15.01 12.73 38.88
CA ILE A 11 15.69 12.10 37.73
C ILE A 11 14.99 10.82 37.34
N LEU A 12 14.46 10.03 38.28
CA LEU A 12 13.67 8.84 38.00
C LEU A 12 12.28 9.16 37.37
N ALA A 13 11.69 10.32 37.74
CA ALA A 13 10.43 10.78 37.13
C ALA A 13 10.59 11.30 35.69
N LEU A 14 11.77 11.80 35.32
CA LEU A 14 12.09 12.23 33.97
C LEU A 14 12.49 11.07 33.04
N GLY A 15 12.84 9.92 33.59
CA GLY A 15 13.24 8.72 32.82
C GLY A 15 12.08 7.93 32.24
N SER A 16 10.82 8.27 32.54
CA SER A 16 9.64 7.57 32.04
C SER A 16 8.93 8.26 30.85
N LEU A 17 9.51 9.31 30.30
CA LEU A 17 9.20 9.75 28.95
C LEU A 17 9.84 8.76 27.97
N THR A 18 9.29 7.56 27.94
CA THR A 18 9.45 6.71 26.77
C THR A 18 8.88 7.50 25.60
N ALA A 19 9.75 8.19 24.88
CA ALA A 19 9.46 8.61 23.54
C ALA A 19 9.04 7.33 22.81
N LYS A 20 7.74 7.11 22.71
CA LYS A 20 7.20 6.19 21.71
C LYS A 20 7.65 6.80 20.39
N ALA A 21 8.83 6.39 19.94
CA ALA A 21 9.23 6.58 18.57
C ALA A 21 8.17 5.83 17.76
N GLN A 22 7.10 6.51 17.43
CA GLN A 22 6.16 6.06 16.44
C GLN A 22 6.97 6.02 15.14
N MET A 23 7.49 4.81 14.83
CA MET A 23 7.88 4.52 13.48
C MET A 23 6.62 4.78 12.64
N ARG A 24 6.56 5.94 12.01
CA ARG A 24 5.63 6.23 10.94
C ARG A 24 6.08 5.36 9.76
N SER A 25 5.65 4.10 9.77
CA SER A 25 5.59 3.33 8.54
C SER A 25 4.61 4.07 7.64
N GLY A 26 5.04 4.37 6.43
CA GLY A 26 4.29 5.15 5.48
C GLY A 26 2.83 4.71 5.41
N VAL A 27 1.95 5.68 5.46
CA VAL A 27 0.51 5.60 5.67
C VAL A 27 0.20 5.06 7.06
N ASP A 28 -0.08 5.95 8.01
CA ASP A 28 -0.75 5.60 9.25
C ASP A 28 -1.86 4.60 8.91
N THR A 29 -1.94 3.50 9.64
CA THR A 29 -3.08 2.58 9.60
C THR A 29 -4.31 3.28 10.19
N LEU A 30 -4.64 4.41 9.60
CA LEU A 30 -5.92 5.03 9.79
C LEU A 30 -6.93 4.06 9.19
N ASN A 31 -7.92 3.70 9.99
CA ASN A 31 -9.05 2.92 9.55
C ASN A 31 -9.86 3.83 8.60
N LEU A 32 -9.39 3.98 7.35
CA LEU A 32 -9.89 4.96 6.39
C LEU A 32 -11.31 4.60 5.95
N ASP A 33 -11.60 3.31 5.80
CA ASP A 33 -12.91 2.81 5.39
C ASP A 33 -13.00 1.30 5.67
N GLN A 34 -14.22 0.76 5.67
CA GLN A 34 -14.47 -0.66 5.80
C GLN A 34 -14.49 -1.33 4.42
N VAL A 35 -13.63 -2.33 4.22
CA VAL A 35 -13.54 -3.08 2.97
C VAL A 35 -14.82 -3.91 2.76
N LYS A 36 -15.53 -3.66 1.66
CA LYS A 36 -16.70 -4.42 1.22
C LYS A 36 -16.34 -5.50 0.20
N TYR A 37 -15.44 -5.16 -0.71
CA TYR A 37 -14.97 -6.09 -1.73
C TYR A 37 -13.46 -6.09 -1.77
N ARG A 38 -12.88 -7.26 -1.97
CA ARG A 38 -11.45 -7.46 -2.11
C ARG A 38 -11.17 -8.31 -3.32
N ILE A 39 -10.36 -7.80 -4.23
CA ILE A 39 -9.97 -8.46 -5.46
C ILE A 39 -8.45 -8.60 -5.47
N THR A 40 -7.96 -9.80 -5.77
CA THR A 40 -6.52 -10.08 -5.87
C THR A 40 -6.19 -10.38 -7.33
N TYR A 41 -5.10 -9.80 -7.82
CA TYR A 41 -4.60 -9.97 -9.17
C TYR A 41 -3.19 -10.53 -9.14
N ASP A 42 -2.90 -11.51 -9.97
CA ASP A 42 -1.54 -11.95 -10.25
C ASP A 42 -0.95 -11.06 -11.35
N ALA A 43 0.02 -10.23 -10.97
CA ALA A 43 0.70 -9.31 -11.87
C ALA A 43 1.99 -9.91 -12.40
N LYS A 44 2.26 -9.68 -13.68
CA LYS A 44 3.53 -9.99 -14.34
C LYS A 44 4.03 -8.75 -15.07
N GLN A 45 5.28 -8.40 -14.85
CA GLN A 45 5.92 -7.25 -15.49
C GLN A 45 7.20 -7.69 -16.19
N VAL A 46 7.39 -7.23 -17.41
CA VAL A 46 8.64 -7.35 -18.16
C VAL A 46 9.30 -5.99 -18.17
N ASN A 47 10.53 -5.91 -17.67
CA ASN A 47 11.27 -4.65 -17.64
C ASN A 47 12.13 -4.45 -18.89
N ASP A 48 12.58 -5.55 -19.48
CA ASP A 48 13.42 -5.53 -20.66
C ASP A 48 12.79 -6.38 -21.76
N THR A 49 12.23 -5.71 -22.76
CA THR A 49 11.59 -6.35 -23.90
C THR A 49 12.56 -6.72 -25.02
N THR A 50 13.84 -6.40 -24.87
CA THR A 50 14.89 -6.74 -25.84
C THR A 50 15.46 -8.14 -25.62
N GLN A 51 15.25 -8.72 -24.42
CA GLN A 51 15.73 -10.07 -24.07
C GLN A 51 14.64 -11.12 -24.35
N ILE A 52 14.98 -12.17 -25.08
CA ILE A 52 14.13 -13.33 -25.33
C ILE A 52 14.86 -14.59 -24.85
N PRO A 53 14.27 -15.45 -23.99
CA PRO A 53 12.90 -15.36 -23.44
C PRO A 53 12.73 -14.25 -22.40
N TYR A 54 11.52 -13.70 -22.32
CA TYR A 54 11.21 -12.64 -21.35
C TYR A 54 11.37 -13.10 -19.90
N ILE A 55 12.06 -12.29 -19.11
CA ILE A 55 12.16 -12.48 -17.66
C ILE A 55 11.02 -11.70 -17.00
N TYR A 56 10.10 -12.43 -16.35
CA TYR A 56 8.95 -11.84 -15.67
C TYR A 56 9.23 -11.61 -14.19
N ARG A 57 8.98 -10.39 -13.74
CA ARG A 57 8.78 -10.09 -12.32
C ARG A 57 7.33 -10.32 -11.98
N LYS A 58 7.06 -10.93 -10.82
CA LYS A 58 5.72 -11.30 -10.39
C LYS A 58 5.39 -10.64 -9.06
N ALA A 59 4.14 -10.25 -8.88
CA ALA A 59 3.60 -9.79 -7.61
C ALA A 59 2.11 -10.09 -7.55
N GLN A 60 1.57 -10.11 -6.34
CA GLN A 60 0.14 -10.03 -6.12
C GLN A 60 -0.25 -8.58 -5.86
N MET A 61 -1.15 -8.06 -6.67
CA MET A 61 -1.79 -6.77 -6.50
C MET A 61 -3.14 -6.96 -5.83
N ARG A 62 -3.55 -6.01 -5.01
CA ARG A 62 -4.85 -6.05 -4.32
C ARG A 62 -5.62 -4.77 -4.56
N LEU A 63 -6.91 -4.92 -4.82
CA LEU A 63 -7.87 -3.86 -4.88
C LEU A 63 -8.88 -4.05 -3.74
N ASP A 64 -8.86 -3.17 -2.77
CA ASP A 64 -9.82 -3.09 -1.67
C ASP A 64 -10.81 -1.97 -1.97
N ILE A 65 -12.10 -2.31 -2.05
CA ILE A 65 -13.18 -1.38 -2.33
C ILE A 65 -14.01 -1.23 -1.05
N GLY A 66 -14.02 -0.04 -0.49
CA GLY A 66 -14.82 0.32 0.68
C GLY A 66 -16.14 0.98 0.30
N SER A 67 -16.72 1.71 1.25
CA SER A 67 -17.93 2.52 1.03
C SER A 67 -17.62 3.79 0.24
N ASN A 68 -16.50 4.42 0.54
CA ASN A 68 -16.09 5.70 -0.02
C ASN A 68 -14.71 5.63 -0.66
N ILE A 69 -13.79 4.86 -0.10
CA ILE A 69 -12.39 4.81 -0.52
C ILE A 69 -12.11 3.50 -1.25
N THR A 70 -11.34 3.59 -2.31
CA THR A 70 -10.78 2.43 -3.00
C THR A 70 -9.27 2.49 -2.89
N HIS A 71 -8.65 1.37 -2.48
CA HIS A 71 -7.21 1.25 -2.31
C HIS A 71 -6.65 0.12 -3.19
N PHE A 72 -5.75 0.47 -4.10
CA PHE A 72 -5.02 -0.48 -4.92
C PHE A 72 -3.54 -0.46 -4.55
N TYR A 73 -2.95 -1.63 -4.28
CA TYR A 73 -1.59 -1.73 -3.77
C TYR A 73 -0.94 -3.09 -4.06
N ASN A 74 0.39 -3.12 -3.92
CA ASN A 74 1.16 -4.35 -4.05
C ASN A 74 1.14 -5.14 -2.73
N GLN A 75 0.33 -6.19 -2.69
CA GLN A 75 0.21 -7.06 -1.51
C GLN A 75 1.51 -7.79 -1.20
N SER A 76 2.23 -8.27 -2.21
CA SER A 76 3.50 -8.96 -2.00
C SER A 76 4.53 -8.05 -1.30
N LYS A 77 4.53 -6.76 -1.65
CA LYS A 77 5.38 -5.75 -1.00
C LYS A 77 4.98 -5.53 0.46
N GLU A 78 3.66 -5.43 0.74
CA GLU A 78 3.18 -5.29 2.12
C GLU A 78 3.53 -6.51 2.98
N GLN A 79 3.38 -7.72 2.47
CA GLN A 79 3.78 -8.94 3.15
C GLN A 79 5.29 -8.94 3.43
N TRP A 80 6.10 -8.54 2.46
CA TRP A 80 7.54 -8.41 2.64
C TRP A 80 7.89 -7.38 3.73
N LYS A 81 7.27 -6.20 3.74
CA LYS A 81 7.46 -5.19 4.79
C LYS A 81 7.12 -5.75 6.18
N GLN A 82 6.02 -6.48 6.30
CA GLN A 82 5.61 -7.11 7.56
C GLN A 82 6.63 -8.16 8.02
N GLN A 83 7.15 -8.99 7.13
CA GLN A 83 8.19 -9.97 7.44
C GLN A 83 9.46 -9.29 7.95
N VAL A 84 9.94 -8.24 7.26
CA VAL A 84 11.10 -7.47 7.69
C VAL A 84 10.89 -6.83 9.05
N LEU A 85 9.71 -6.25 9.30
CA LEU A 85 9.37 -5.66 10.59
C LEU A 85 9.36 -6.72 11.71
N GLN A 86 8.79 -7.90 11.48
CA GLN A 86 8.78 -9.00 12.43
C GLN A 86 10.21 -9.47 12.75
N MET A 87 11.07 -9.64 11.74
CA MET A 87 12.47 -10.00 11.97
C MET A 87 13.18 -8.95 12.84
N PHE A 88 12.94 -7.67 12.58
CA PHE A 88 13.50 -6.58 13.39
C PHE A 88 13.03 -6.61 14.84
N LEU A 89 11.73 -6.80 15.07
CA LEU A 89 11.12 -6.83 16.41
C LEU A 89 11.56 -8.06 17.24
N THR A 90 11.86 -9.18 16.59
CA THR A 90 12.33 -10.40 17.26
C THR A 90 13.84 -10.44 17.51
N GLY A 91 14.56 -9.34 17.18
CA GLY A 91 16.03 -9.27 17.37
C GLY A 91 16.81 -10.17 16.40
N GLY A 92 16.16 -10.64 15.34
CA GLY A 92 16.80 -11.45 14.29
C GLY A 92 17.75 -10.62 13.43
N VAL A 93 18.80 -11.28 12.93
CA VAL A 93 19.66 -10.70 11.91
C VAL A 93 18.88 -10.67 10.59
N ILE A 94 18.61 -9.47 10.08
CA ILE A 94 17.97 -9.29 8.78
C ILE A 94 19.00 -9.62 7.69
N ASP A 95 18.91 -10.80 7.10
CA ASP A 95 19.67 -11.11 5.90
C ASP A 95 18.95 -10.49 4.67
N LEU A 96 19.32 -9.27 4.35
CA LEU A 96 18.73 -8.54 3.21
C LEU A 96 18.98 -9.24 1.85
N ARG A 97 19.88 -10.22 1.78
CA ARG A 97 20.10 -11.02 0.58
C ARG A 97 18.99 -12.05 0.38
N LYS A 98 18.38 -12.51 1.48
CA LYS A 98 17.23 -13.44 1.44
C LYS A 98 15.89 -12.72 1.32
N ALA A 99 15.86 -11.45 1.70
CA ALA A 99 14.68 -10.59 1.60
C ALA A 99 14.76 -9.77 0.29
N GLU A 100 14.67 -10.44 -0.86
CA GLU A 100 14.58 -9.69 -2.13
C GLU A 100 13.34 -8.80 -2.13
N PRO A 101 13.51 -7.48 -2.29
CA PRO A 101 12.35 -6.59 -2.37
C PRO A 101 11.53 -6.95 -3.62
N VAL A 102 10.23 -6.94 -3.47
CA VAL A 102 9.30 -7.13 -4.59
C VAL A 102 9.47 -5.97 -5.58
N LYS A 103 10.04 -6.24 -6.74
CA LYS A 103 10.39 -5.24 -7.77
C LYS A 103 9.34 -5.18 -8.90
N CYS A 104 8.09 -5.50 -8.62
CA CYS A 104 7.02 -5.53 -9.60
C CYS A 104 5.94 -4.55 -9.18
N MET A 105 5.56 -3.61 -10.04
CA MET A 105 4.47 -2.66 -9.82
C MET A 105 4.52 -2.01 -8.41
N ASP A 106 5.57 -1.22 -8.15
CA ASP A 106 5.84 -0.63 -6.85
C ASP A 106 5.11 0.69 -6.64
N PHE A 107 3.83 0.71 -6.95
CA PHE A 107 2.96 1.87 -6.75
C PHE A 107 1.67 1.45 -6.04
N GLU A 108 1.05 2.41 -5.40
CA GLU A 108 -0.27 2.29 -4.82
C GLU A 108 -1.09 3.55 -5.09
N PHE A 109 -2.40 3.43 -5.08
CA PHE A 109 -3.28 4.58 -5.12
C PHE A 109 -4.50 4.40 -4.22
N LEU A 110 -4.92 5.53 -3.63
CA LEU A 110 -6.15 5.64 -2.86
C LEU A 110 -7.08 6.62 -3.56
N LYS A 111 -8.17 6.10 -4.12
CA LYS A 111 -9.22 6.91 -4.72
C LYS A 111 -10.15 7.46 -3.65
N ASN A 112 -10.63 8.69 -3.84
CA ASN A 112 -11.39 9.49 -2.88
C ASN A 112 -10.61 9.81 -1.59
N TYR A 113 -9.28 9.93 -1.67
CA TYR A 113 -8.40 10.29 -0.57
C TYR A 113 -7.33 11.29 -1.06
N PRO A 114 -6.92 12.30 -0.27
CA PRO A 114 -7.34 12.63 1.10
C PRO A 114 -8.72 13.29 1.19
N LYS A 115 -9.31 13.66 0.05
CA LYS A 115 -10.67 14.24 -0.05
C LYS A 115 -11.45 13.51 -1.12
N ASN A 116 -12.77 13.53 -1.00
CA ASN A 116 -13.66 13.01 -2.02
C ASN A 116 -13.40 13.66 -3.39
N GLY A 117 -13.32 12.87 -4.45
CA GLY A 117 -12.99 13.34 -5.80
C GLY A 117 -11.50 13.60 -6.02
N GLN A 118 -10.62 13.10 -5.16
CA GLN A 118 -9.17 13.12 -5.34
C GLN A 118 -8.60 11.71 -5.24
N THR A 119 -7.55 11.44 -5.98
CA THR A 119 -6.75 10.23 -5.87
C THR A 119 -5.34 10.58 -5.39
N LEU A 120 -4.92 9.95 -4.30
CA LEU A 120 -3.53 9.93 -3.88
C LEU A 120 -2.83 8.78 -4.61
N PHE A 121 -1.87 9.12 -5.45
CA PHE A 121 -0.91 8.19 -6.03
C PHE A 121 0.38 8.22 -5.22
N GLN A 122 0.91 7.03 -4.90
CA GLN A 122 2.13 6.87 -4.13
C GLN A 122 3.05 5.88 -4.81
N GLU A 123 4.31 6.25 -4.95
CA GLU A 123 5.37 5.39 -5.46
C GLU A 123 6.62 5.51 -4.60
N SER A 124 7.32 4.40 -4.38
CA SER A 124 8.57 4.38 -3.64
C SER A 124 9.74 4.21 -4.62
N TRP A 125 10.65 5.17 -4.64
CA TRP A 125 11.86 5.13 -5.45
C TRP A 125 13.06 5.61 -4.65
N ALA A 126 14.20 4.90 -4.77
CA ALA A 126 15.46 5.23 -4.10
C ALA A 126 15.31 5.51 -2.59
N MET A 127 14.58 4.66 -1.87
CA MET A 127 14.27 4.77 -0.43
C MET A 127 13.45 6.02 -0.04
N ARG A 128 12.85 6.70 -1.00
CA ARG A 128 11.94 7.81 -0.78
C ARG A 128 10.56 7.44 -1.30
N THR A 129 9.53 7.93 -0.62
CA THR A 129 8.16 7.81 -1.06
C THR A 129 7.70 9.14 -1.63
N TYR A 130 7.19 9.11 -2.85
CA TYR A 130 6.65 10.25 -3.56
C TYR A 130 5.13 10.16 -3.54
N HIS A 131 4.49 11.28 -3.27
CA HIS A 131 3.04 11.41 -3.24
C HIS A 131 2.62 12.41 -4.31
N CYS A 132 1.63 12.04 -5.12
CA CYS A 132 0.95 12.91 -6.04
C CYS A 132 -0.55 12.87 -5.74
N ILE A 133 -1.18 14.03 -5.62
CA ILE A 133 -2.61 14.13 -5.41
C ILE A 133 -3.20 14.74 -6.68
N GLU A 134 -4.08 13.99 -7.32
CA GLU A 134 -4.75 14.37 -8.55
C GLU A 134 -6.25 14.46 -8.32
N LYS A 135 -6.92 15.32 -9.10
CA LYS A 135 -8.36 15.33 -9.15
C LYS A 135 -8.84 14.09 -9.91
N ASP A 136 -9.83 13.40 -9.35
CA ASP A 136 -10.45 12.28 -10.05
C ASP A 136 -11.13 12.77 -11.31
N GLU A 137 -10.67 12.27 -12.44
CA GLU A 137 -11.42 12.33 -13.68
C GLU A 137 -12.36 11.13 -13.71
N THR A 138 -13.66 11.39 -13.67
CA THR A 138 -14.65 10.34 -13.82
C THR A 138 -14.96 10.20 -15.28
N PRO A 139 -14.54 9.11 -15.94
CA PRO A 139 -14.90 8.88 -17.34
C PRO A 139 -16.42 8.79 -17.50
N ASP A 140 -16.94 9.38 -18.57
CA ASP A 140 -18.35 9.25 -18.92
C ASP A 140 -18.60 7.89 -19.56
N TRP A 141 -19.04 6.94 -18.73
CA TRP A 141 -19.30 5.57 -19.15
C TRP A 141 -20.67 5.44 -19.82
N GLN A 142 -20.69 4.98 -21.06
CA GLN A 142 -21.90 4.62 -21.78
C GLN A 142 -22.08 3.11 -21.77
N LEU A 143 -23.12 2.63 -21.10
CA LEU A 143 -23.53 1.23 -21.16
C LEU A 143 -24.14 0.95 -22.53
N ILE A 144 -23.66 -0.08 -23.21
CA ILE A 144 -24.18 -0.49 -24.51
C ILE A 144 -25.32 -1.50 -24.28
N PRO A 145 -26.57 -1.15 -24.64
CA PRO A 145 -27.68 -2.08 -24.55
C PRO A 145 -27.40 -3.34 -25.37
N ASP A 146 -27.95 -4.47 -24.94
CA ASP A 146 -27.91 -5.76 -25.65
C ASP A 146 -26.52 -6.37 -25.88
N SER A 147 -25.51 -5.86 -25.22
CA SER A 147 -24.14 -6.37 -25.30
C SER A 147 -23.70 -7.02 -23.99
N ALA A 148 -24.47 -7.99 -23.51
CA ALA A 148 -24.16 -8.75 -22.34
C ALA A 148 -23.39 -10.03 -22.68
N ALA A 149 -22.45 -10.42 -21.81
CA ALA A 149 -21.73 -11.69 -21.88
C ALA A 149 -21.51 -12.27 -20.48
N THR A 150 -21.43 -13.57 -20.38
CA THR A 150 -21.04 -14.22 -19.11
C THR A 150 -19.54 -14.48 -19.14
N ILE A 151 -18.81 -13.85 -18.21
CA ILE A 151 -17.36 -13.99 -18.09
C ILE A 151 -17.06 -14.58 -16.72
N ILE A 152 -16.47 -15.75 -16.69
CA ILE A 152 -16.11 -16.48 -15.45
C ILE A 152 -17.32 -16.61 -14.49
N GLY A 153 -18.52 -16.87 -15.05
CA GLY A 153 -19.76 -16.99 -14.26
C GLY A 153 -20.43 -15.67 -13.86
N TYR A 154 -19.86 -14.52 -14.19
CA TYR A 154 -20.45 -13.21 -13.95
C TYR A 154 -21.16 -12.69 -15.20
N HIS A 155 -22.38 -12.19 -15.00
CA HIS A 155 -23.11 -11.51 -16.07
C HIS A 155 -22.55 -10.11 -16.26
N CYS A 156 -21.89 -9.86 -17.38
CA CYS A 156 -21.19 -8.62 -17.68
C CYS A 156 -21.87 -7.87 -18.82
N GLN A 157 -21.88 -6.55 -18.76
CA GLN A 157 -22.38 -5.66 -19.81
C GLN A 157 -21.22 -4.81 -20.36
N LEU A 158 -21.22 -4.59 -21.67
CA LEU A 158 -20.23 -3.74 -22.32
C LEU A 158 -20.47 -2.27 -21.96
N ALA A 159 -19.40 -1.59 -21.56
CA ALA A 159 -19.37 -0.15 -21.38
C ALA A 159 -18.29 0.47 -22.26
N LYS A 160 -18.52 1.66 -22.78
CA LYS A 160 -17.57 2.48 -23.56
C LYS A 160 -17.38 3.83 -22.90
N THR A 161 -16.17 4.37 -23.03
CA THR A 161 -15.86 5.76 -22.69
C THR A 161 -14.83 6.31 -23.66
N ASN A 162 -14.79 7.64 -23.79
CA ASN A 162 -13.75 8.36 -24.52
C ASN A 162 -12.87 9.07 -23.46
N PHE A 163 -11.57 8.98 -23.64
CA PHE A 163 -10.57 9.70 -22.86
C PHE A 163 -9.99 10.85 -23.69
#